data_e95afe5185c43c88aeec1eac96399f23
#
_entry.id   e95afe5185c43c88aeec1eac96399f23
#
_cell.length_a   1.000
_cell.length_b   1.000
_cell.length_c   1.000
_cell.angle_alpha   90.00
_cell.angle_beta   90.00
_cell.angle_gamma   90.00
#
_symmetry.space_group_name_H-M   'P 1'
#
loop_
_entity.id
_entity.type
_entity.pdbx_description
1 polymer ?
#
loop_
_entity_poly.entity_id
_entity_poly.type
_entity_poly.pdbx_seq_one_letter_code
_entity_poly.pdbx_strand_id
1 'polypeptide(L)'
;MVDTNVDTDVEANPAGETPSDRPRLLMLTHRIPYPPDRGDRIRAFHMLKFLATRYDVSLVSTSEEPAWLQHHQLLAGIADEVLLWPITKTGSRLRGVKALLAGRAVTPACFYRGGLANSILQWHEKRPFDVVLTFCTGMIRYARLLTGMKYGPRVSVDMPRPKHILDLVDVDSVKWASYAKASRSPKRLIYATEAKRLRRIEAGDRDDLDVVCVISEHEAKVYQEQVNPKIDPVVVGNGVDMAYFAATPDADKKMLLFVGVLDYKPNVDGVIWFVKQVFPKLRAKSPDVTFQIVGRNPTRRIEELAQVDGVEVVGSVPDVRAYLYDAAVIVAPLRIARGVQNKVLEAMACQRTVVASPGAAEGIDADAGVHLVVADEPEAWVDELHGLLNDRERRTAIGIAGRARIEERYNWATQLKPLEAQIEALLERKVAPASTPVTSQA
;
A
#
# COMPACT_ATOMS: atom_id res chain seq x y z
N MET A 1 -23.46 -13.32 29.39
CA MET A 1 -22.65 -14.55 29.28
C MET A 1 -23.13 -15.25 28.03
N VAL A 2 -22.45 -15.13 26.95
CA VAL A 2 -22.65 -15.94 25.74
C VAL A 2 -21.30 -16.58 25.48
N ASP A 3 -21.23 -17.86 25.85
CA ASP A 3 -20.10 -18.74 25.55
C ASP A 3 -20.07 -18.93 24.03
N THR A 4 -19.10 -18.39 23.38
CA THR A 4 -18.79 -18.69 21.98
C THR A 4 -17.57 -19.62 21.96
N ASN A 5 -17.79 -20.88 22.23
CA ASN A 5 -16.95 -21.93 21.68
C ASN A 5 -17.25 -21.97 20.17
N VAL A 6 -16.43 -21.34 19.40
CA VAL A 6 -16.39 -21.54 17.96
C VAL A 6 -15.48 -22.74 17.75
N ASP A 7 -16.10 -23.92 17.57
CA ASP A 7 -15.42 -25.07 17.00
C ASP A 7 -14.86 -24.66 15.62
N THR A 8 -13.57 -24.52 15.56
CA THR A 8 -12.83 -24.31 14.31
C THR A 8 -12.52 -25.66 13.70
N ASP A 9 -13.53 -26.35 13.20
CA ASP A 9 -13.32 -27.39 12.21
C ASP A 9 -12.87 -26.70 10.91
N VAL A 10 -11.57 -26.56 10.76
CA VAL A 10 -10.94 -26.23 9.47
C VAL A 10 -11.11 -27.46 8.61
N GLU A 11 -12.11 -27.48 7.74
CA GLU A 11 -12.20 -28.47 6.68
C GLU A 11 -10.88 -28.44 5.88
N ALA A 12 -10.08 -29.46 6.08
CA ALA A 12 -8.89 -29.73 5.30
C ALA A 12 -9.35 -30.02 3.87
N ASN A 13 -8.75 -29.33 2.92
CA ASN A 13 -8.84 -29.63 1.49
C ASN A 13 -8.60 -31.14 1.26
N PRO A 14 -9.42 -31.85 0.46
CA PRO A 14 -9.32 -33.30 0.34
C PRO A 14 -7.96 -33.73 -0.15
N ALA A 15 -7.41 -34.70 0.56
CA ALA A 15 -6.11 -35.31 0.35
C ALA A 15 -5.94 -35.81 -1.08
N GLY A 16 -4.78 -35.53 -1.68
CA GLY A 16 -4.31 -36.24 -2.87
C GLY A 16 -3.30 -35.56 -3.77
N GLU A 17 -2.93 -34.30 -3.51
CA GLU A 17 -1.85 -33.68 -4.32
C GLU A 17 -0.48 -33.90 -3.67
N THR A 18 0.47 -34.41 -4.46
CA THR A 18 1.88 -34.45 -4.12
C THR A 18 2.32 -33.06 -3.66
N PRO A 19 3.12 -32.92 -2.57
CA PRO A 19 3.63 -31.63 -2.14
C PRO A 19 4.26 -30.91 -3.32
N SER A 20 3.84 -29.70 -3.59
CA SER A 20 4.44 -28.85 -4.61
C SER A 20 5.94 -28.66 -4.29
N ASP A 21 6.79 -28.73 -5.32
CA ASP A 21 8.23 -28.44 -5.19
C ASP A 21 8.52 -26.94 -5.04
N ARG A 22 7.47 -26.10 -5.03
CA ARG A 22 7.62 -24.65 -4.88
C ARG A 22 8.03 -24.28 -3.45
N PRO A 23 8.89 -23.26 -3.30
CA PRO A 23 9.21 -22.72 -1.98
C PRO A 23 7.95 -22.21 -1.27
N ARG A 24 7.85 -22.45 0.03
CA ARG A 24 6.70 -22.10 0.83
C ARG A 24 6.85 -20.73 1.49
N LEU A 25 5.93 -19.80 1.19
CA LEU A 25 5.95 -18.42 1.66
C LEU A 25 4.77 -18.14 2.59
N LEU A 26 5.07 -17.68 3.82
CA LEU A 26 4.06 -17.15 4.75
C LEU A 26 3.90 -15.64 4.55
N MET A 27 2.72 -15.20 4.10
CA MET A 27 2.37 -13.78 3.98
C MET A 27 1.51 -13.33 5.16
N LEU A 28 2.04 -12.41 5.97
CA LEU A 28 1.40 -11.88 7.17
C LEU A 28 0.87 -10.46 6.91
N THR A 29 -0.44 -10.27 6.91
CA THR A 29 -1.08 -8.95 6.71
C THR A 29 -1.93 -8.55 7.92
N HIS A 30 -1.87 -7.28 8.31
CA HIS A 30 -2.63 -6.77 9.44
C HIS A 30 -4.10 -6.46 9.11
N ARG A 31 -4.46 -6.53 7.83
CA ARG A 31 -5.83 -6.43 7.29
C ARG A 31 -5.99 -7.38 6.12
N ILE A 32 -7.21 -7.88 5.96
CA ILE A 32 -7.56 -8.70 4.80
C ILE A 32 -7.30 -7.91 3.52
N PRO A 33 -6.54 -8.46 2.55
CA PRO A 33 -6.19 -7.75 1.34
C PRO A 33 -7.36 -7.50 0.37
N TYR A 34 -8.51 -8.13 0.58
CA TYR A 34 -9.70 -7.99 -0.26
C TYR A 34 -10.88 -7.37 0.52
N PRO A 35 -11.74 -6.50 -0.07
CA PRO A 35 -11.59 -5.90 -1.40
C PRO A 35 -10.42 -4.90 -1.45
N PRO A 36 -9.76 -4.76 -2.61
CA PRO A 36 -8.63 -3.82 -2.79
C PRO A 36 -9.13 -2.37 -2.97
N ASP A 37 -9.74 -1.81 -1.93
CA ASP A 37 -10.40 -0.50 -1.90
C ASP A 37 -9.59 0.60 -1.19
N ARG A 38 -8.40 0.24 -0.67
CA ARG A 38 -7.49 1.14 0.06
C ARG A 38 -6.05 0.80 -0.29
N GLY A 39 -5.16 1.78 -0.23
CA GLY A 39 -3.77 1.63 -0.64
C GLY A 39 -3.05 0.42 -0.01
N ASP A 40 -3.21 0.19 1.30
CA ASP A 40 -2.65 -0.96 2.00
C ASP A 40 -3.24 -2.31 1.51
N ARG A 41 -4.54 -2.35 1.23
CA ARG A 41 -5.19 -3.56 0.69
C ARG A 41 -4.87 -3.80 -0.78
N ILE A 42 -4.84 -2.74 -1.60
CA ILE A 42 -4.47 -2.81 -3.02
C ILE A 42 -3.07 -3.43 -3.15
N ARG A 43 -2.09 -2.88 -2.42
CA ARG A 43 -0.72 -3.39 -2.43
C ARG A 43 -0.65 -4.86 -1.99
N ALA A 44 -1.23 -5.18 -0.83
CA ALA A 44 -1.21 -6.54 -0.30
C ALA A 44 -1.92 -7.55 -1.22
N PHE A 45 -3.02 -7.16 -1.86
CA PHE A 45 -3.77 -8.02 -2.79
C PHE A 45 -2.97 -8.33 -4.06
N HIS A 46 -2.39 -7.32 -4.69
CA HIS A 46 -1.59 -7.54 -5.90
C HIS A 46 -0.28 -8.27 -5.60
N MET A 47 0.33 -8.01 -4.44
CA MET A 47 1.48 -8.76 -3.96
C MET A 47 1.14 -10.24 -3.74
N LEU A 48 -0.01 -10.55 -3.10
CA LEU A 48 -0.52 -11.92 -2.95
C LEU A 48 -0.70 -12.60 -4.32
N LYS A 49 -1.42 -11.95 -5.24
CA LYS A 49 -1.64 -12.50 -6.61
C LYS A 49 -0.32 -12.78 -7.33
N PHE A 50 0.63 -11.88 -7.25
CA PHE A 50 1.93 -12.02 -7.89
C PHE A 50 2.73 -13.18 -7.30
N LEU A 51 2.82 -13.25 -5.98
CA LEU A 51 3.60 -14.29 -5.27
C LEU A 51 2.98 -15.68 -5.44
N ALA A 52 1.65 -15.80 -5.41
CA ALA A 52 0.95 -17.08 -5.58
C ALA A 52 1.16 -17.73 -6.98
N THR A 53 1.62 -16.97 -7.97
CA THR A 53 1.99 -17.58 -9.27
C THR A 53 3.32 -18.33 -9.23
N ARG A 54 4.15 -18.14 -8.18
CA ARG A 54 5.54 -18.61 -8.10
C ARG A 54 5.83 -19.45 -6.85
N TYR A 55 5.14 -19.18 -5.76
CA TYR A 55 5.37 -19.76 -4.44
C TYR A 55 4.09 -20.42 -3.92
N ASP A 56 4.22 -21.41 -3.04
CA ASP A 56 3.11 -21.91 -2.22
C ASP A 56 2.84 -20.88 -1.12
N VAL A 57 1.84 -20.03 -1.31
CA VAL A 57 1.56 -18.91 -0.40
C VAL A 57 0.53 -19.30 0.66
N SER A 58 0.93 -19.26 1.93
CA SER A 58 0.01 -19.29 3.08
C SER A 58 -0.28 -17.86 3.53
N LEU A 59 -1.52 -17.40 3.38
CA LEU A 59 -1.97 -16.07 3.81
C LEU A 59 -2.51 -16.10 5.22
N VAL A 60 -1.96 -15.27 6.10
CA VAL A 60 -2.51 -15.02 7.44
C VAL A 60 -2.88 -13.54 7.57
N SER A 61 -4.12 -13.28 7.95
CA SER A 61 -4.61 -11.91 8.11
C SER A 61 -5.50 -11.74 9.34
N THR A 62 -5.57 -10.51 9.86
CA THR A 62 -6.56 -10.15 10.88
C THR A 62 -7.67 -9.29 10.28
N SER A 63 -8.89 -9.37 10.85
CA SER A 63 -10.05 -8.60 10.40
C SER A 63 -10.81 -7.98 11.54
N GLU A 64 -11.18 -6.71 11.38
CA GLU A 64 -12.16 -6.03 12.24
C GLU A 64 -13.58 -6.05 11.61
N GLU A 65 -13.72 -6.57 10.41
CA GLU A 65 -14.96 -6.54 9.62
C GLU A 65 -15.76 -7.83 9.83
N PRO A 66 -17.08 -7.75 10.07
CA PRO A 66 -17.93 -8.93 10.26
C PRO A 66 -18.00 -9.83 9.02
N ALA A 67 -17.85 -9.25 7.83
CA ALA A 67 -18.00 -9.95 6.54
C ALA A 67 -16.75 -10.72 6.09
N TRP A 68 -15.77 -10.95 6.96
CA TRP A 68 -14.49 -11.59 6.60
C TRP A 68 -14.65 -12.99 5.98
N LEU A 69 -15.68 -13.74 6.34
CA LEU A 69 -15.96 -15.07 5.76
C LEU A 69 -16.24 -15.01 4.25
N GLN A 70 -16.91 -13.95 3.77
CA GLN A 70 -17.22 -13.79 2.34
C GLN A 70 -15.96 -13.61 1.51
N HIS A 71 -14.90 -13.07 2.10
CA HIS A 71 -13.62 -12.86 1.41
C HIS A 71 -12.71 -14.09 1.44
N HIS A 72 -12.99 -15.04 2.34
CA HIS A 72 -12.17 -16.25 2.49
C HIS A 72 -12.14 -17.09 1.20
N GLN A 73 -13.30 -17.38 0.61
CA GLN A 73 -13.40 -18.21 -0.61
C GLN A 73 -12.61 -17.62 -1.78
N LEU A 74 -12.70 -16.30 -1.98
CA LEU A 74 -11.95 -15.63 -3.04
C LEU A 74 -10.44 -15.73 -2.79
N LEU A 75 -10.01 -15.49 -1.55
CA LEU A 75 -8.59 -15.55 -1.19
C LEU A 75 -8.04 -16.98 -1.23
N ALA A 76 -8.84 -17.99 -0.88
CA ALA A 76 -8.51 -19.41 -1.02
C ALA A 76 -8.41 -19.88 -2.49
N GLY A 77 -8.99 -19.13 -3.43
CA GLY A 77 -8.78 -19.33 -4.86
C GLY A 77 -7.46 -18.71 -5.39
N ILE A 78 -6.72 -17.99 -4.54
CA ILE A 78 -5.45 -17.33 -4.91
C ILE A 78 -4.29 -17.93 -4.11
N ALA A 79 -4.44 -18.08 -2.79
CA ALA A 79 -3.43 -18.62 -1.88
C ALA A 79 -3.71 -20.10 -1.58
N ASP A 80 -2.65 -20.88 -1.35
CA ASP A 80 -2.76 -22.33 -1.05
C ASP A 80 -3.40 -22.57 0.33
N GLU A 81 -3.12 -21.71 1.29
CA GLU A 81 -3.72 -21.75 2.62
C GLU A 81 -4.11 -20.34 3.05
N VAL A 82 -5.31 -20.20 3.66
CA VAL A 82 -5.82 -18.90 4.14
C VAL A 82 -6.30 -19.01 5.57
N LEU A 83 -5.75 -18.17 6.44
CA LEU A 83 -6.18 -18.06 7.84
C LEU A 83 -6.56 -16.62 8.17
N LEU A 84 -7.85 -16.37 8.26
CA LEU A 84 -8.40 -15.07 8.64
C LEU A 84 -8.81 -15.10 10.11
N TRP A 85 -8.31 -14.16 10.91
CA TRP A 85 -8.58 -14.11 12.34
C TRP A 85 -9.36 -12.87 12.74
N PRO A 86 -10.54 -13.00 13.34
CA PRO A 86 -11.34 -11.85 13.76
C PRO A 86 -10.69 -11.13 14.95
N ILE A 87 -10.69 -9.80 14.88
CA ILE A 87 -10.26 -8.93 15.97
C ILE A 87 -11.34 -7.87 16.24
N THR A 88 -11.43 -7.41 17.47
CA THR A 88 -12.35 -6.34 17.85
C THR A 88 -11.59 -5.06 18.16
N LYS A 89 -12.16 -3.91 17.80
CA LYS A 89 -11.57 -2.59 18.10
C LYS A 89 -11.31 -2.39 19.59
N THR A 90 -12.26 -2.78 20.42
CA THR A 90 -12.15 -2.68 21.89
C THR A 90 -11.02 -3.57 22.42
N GLY A 91 -11.00 -4.84 21.99
CA GLY A 91 -9.94 -5.77 22.40
C GLY A 91 -8.54 -5.33 21.91
N SER A 92 -8.43 -4.76 20.70
CA SER A 92 -7.18 -4.21 20.18
C SER A 92 -6.70 -3.01 21.01
N ARG A 93 -7.60 -2.08 21.35
CA ARG A 93 -7.29 -0.93 22.23
C ARG A 93 -6.82 -1.37 23.61
N LEU A 94 -7.50 -2.34 24.24
CA LEU A 94 -7.13 -2.85 25.56
C LEU A 94 -5.72 -3.47 25.54
N ARG A 95 -5.39 -4.25 24.51
CA ARG A 95 -4.03 -4.80 24.34
C ARG A 95 -2.99 -3.71 24.10
N GLY A 96 -3.34 -2.68 23.34
CA GLY A 96 -2.49 -1.50 23.14
C GLY A 96 -2.15 -0.81 24.45
N VAL A 97 -3.14 -0.58 25.31
CA VAL A 97 -2.93 0.01 26.65
C VAL A 97 -2.06 -0.89 27.53
N LYS A 98 -2.34 -2.20 27.58
CA LYS A 98 -1.49 -3.15 28.32
C LYS A 98 -0.05 -3.17 27.81
N ALA A 99 0.15 -3.08 26.49
CA ALA A 99 1.49 -3.04 25.90
C ALA A 99 2.22 -1.73 26.25
N LEU A 100 1.52 -0.61 26.22
CA LEU A 100 2.07 0.69 26.60
C LEU A 100 2.59 0.68 28.05
N LEU A 101 1.79 0.19 28.99
CA LEU A 101 2.12 0.06 30.41
C LEU A 101 3.27 -0.96 30.64
N ALA A 102 3.31 -2.02 29.85
CA ALA A 102 4.37 -3.03 29.90
C ALA A 102 5.67 -2.62 29.17
N GLY A 103 5.80 -1.37 28.73
CA GLY A 103 7.00 -0.90 28.03
C GLY A 103 7.17 -1.45 26.61
N ARG A 104 6.11 -2.02 25.97
CA ARG A 104 6.14 -2.66 24.65
C ARG A 104 5.50 -1.76 23.59
N ALA A 105 5.86 -1.96 22.30
CA ALA A 105 5.23 -1.28 21.18
C ALA A 105 3.73 -1.62 21.12
N VAL A 106 2.91 -0.57 20.92
CA VAL A 106 1.44 -0.66 20.90
C VAL A 106 0.96 -1.30 19.60
N THR A 107 1.51 -0.87 18.46
CA THR A 107 1.07 -1.30 17.12
C THR A 107 1.10 -2.83 16.97
N PRO A 108 2.20 -3.55 17.18
CA PRO A 108 2.20 -5.00 17.09
C PRO A 108 1.35 -5.70 18.15
N ALA A 109 1.14 -5.07 19.32
CA ALA A 109 0.32 -5.65 20.37
C ALA A 109 -1.17 -5.61 20.05
N CYS A 110 -1.64 -4.60 19.31
CA CYS A 110 -3.03 -4.49 18.89
C CYS A 110 -3.48 -5.68 18.04
N PHE A 111 -2.61 -6.19 17.19
CA PHE A 111 -2.91 -7.28 16.25
C PHE A 111 -2.59 -8.68 16.81
N TYR A 112 -1.79 -8.80 17.86
CA TYR A 112 -1.35 -10.09 18.36
C TYR A 112 -2.47 -10.89 19.06
N ARG A 113 -2.59 -12.19 18.72
CA ARG A 113 -3.49 -13.20 19.30
C ARG A 113 -2.71 -14.50 19.53
N GLY A 114 -2.85 -15.07 20.72
CA GLY A 114 -2.18 -16.33 21.06
C GLY A 114 -2.68 -17.52 20.23
N GLY A 115 -4.01 -17.60 19.99
CA GLY A 115 -4.58 -18.63 19.12
C GLY A 115 -4.01 -18.58 17.72
N LEU A 116 -3.99 -17.41 17.07
CA LEU A 116 -3.41 -17.23 15.75
C LEU A 116 -1.90 -17.59 15.74
N ALA A 117 -1.17 -17.24 16.78
CA ALA A 117 0.23 -17.60 16.92
C ALA A 117 0.43 -19.13 16.95
N ASN A 118 -0.43 -19.85 17.69
CA ASN A 118 -0.38 -21.31 17.75
C ASN A 118 -0.70 -21.95 16.38
N SER A 119 -1.71 -21.46 15.65
CA SER A 119 -2.01 -21.95 14.30
C SER A 119 -0.84 -21.78 13.33
N ILE A 120 -0.17 -20.62 13.36
CA ILE A 120 1.03 -20.37 12.53
C ILE A 120 2.16 -21.33 12.87
N LEU A 121 2.39 -21.59 14.16
CA LEU A 121 3.40 -22.56 14.62
C LEU A 121 3.07 -23.97 14.15
N GLN A 122 1.82 -24.42 14.30
CA GLN A 122 1.35 -25.72 13.81
C GLN A 122 1.53 -25.88 12.30
N TRP A 123 1.23 -24.82 11.51
CA TRP A 123 1.48 -24.85 10.07
C TRP A 123 2.97 -25.00 9.74
N HIS A 124 3.83 -24.28 10.45
CA HIS A 124 5.26 -24.36 10.27
C HIS A 124 5.82 -25.73 10.70
N GLU A 125 5.33 -26.29 11.81
CA GLU A 125 5.72 -27.62 12.29
C GLU A 125 5.31 -28.74 11.31
N LYS A 126 4.13 -28.64 10.73
CA LYS A 126 3.62 -29.62 9.76
C LYS A 126 4.42 -29.57 8.44
N ARG A 127 4.68 -28.37 7.92
CA ARG A 127 5.44 -28.11 6.70
C ARG A 127 6.16 -26.77 6.86
N PRO A 128 7.49 -26.74 7.01
CA PRO A 128 8.24 -25.51 7.27
C PRO A 128 8.07 -24.47 6.17
N PHE A 129 7.98 -23.20 6.57
CA PHE A 129 8.07 -22.08 5.64
C PHE A 129 9.53 -21.81 5.28
N ASP A 130 9.78 -21.43 4.04
CA ASP A 130 11.09 -20.98 3.56
C ASP A 130 11.29 -19.49 3.76
N VAL A 131 10.22 -18.73 3.53
CA VAL A 131 10.21 -17.26 3.64
C VAL A 131 8.98 -16.80 4.42
N VAL A 132 9.15 -15.77 5.25
CA VAL A 132 8.08 -15.03 5.92
C VAL A 132 8.11 -13.59 5.40
N LEU A 133 7.06 -13.17 4.71
CA LEU A 133 6.82 -11.79 4.29
C LEU A 133 5.87 -11.13 5.28
N THR A 134 6.37 -10.16 6.03
CA THR A 134 5.56 -9.38 6.97
C THR A 134 5.17 -8.05 6.35
N PHE A 135 3.87 -7.85 6.15
CA PHE A 135 3.33 -6.60 5.63
C PHE A 135 3.01 -5.66 6.79
N CYS A 136 3.78 -4.59 6.91
CA CYS A 136 3.80 -3.60 8.00
C CYS A 136 4.20 -4.17 9.37
N THR A 137 4.64 -3.29 10.26
CA THR A 137 5.13 -3.63 11.60
C THR A 137 4.10 -4.31 12.51
N GLY A 138 2.81 -4.17 12.19
CA GLY A 138 1.70 -4.74 12.97
C GLY A 138 1.78 -6.26 13.19
N MET A 139 2.29 -6.99 12.20
CA MET A 139 2.34 -8.46 12.20
C MET A 139 3.70 -9.04 12.62
N ILE A 140 4.70 -8.20 12.87
CA ILE A 140 6.10 -8.61 13.14
C ILE A 140 6.25 -9.64 14.27
N ARG A 141 5.35 -9.61 15.26
CA ARG A 141 5.40 -10.55 16.38
C ARG A 141 5.18 -12.00 15.96
N TYR A 142 4.39 -12.22 14.92
CA TYR A 142 4.16 -13.57 14.37
C TYR A 142 5.38 -14.07 13.61
N ALA A 143 5.98 -13.23 12.77
CA ALA A 143 7.21 -13.57 12.08
C ALA A 143 8.32 -13.94 13.09
N ARG A 144 8.47 -13.16 14.17
CA ARG A 144 9.46 -13.41 15.23
C ARG A 144 9.26 -14.70 16.01
N LEU A 145 8.09 -15.32 15.99
CA LEU A 145 7.90 -16.66 16.54
C LEU A 145 8.68 -17.72 15.76
N LEU A 146 8.83 -17.50 14.45
CA LEU A 146 9.49 -18.42 13.52
C LEU A 146 10.98 -18.08 13.33
N THR A 147 11.32 -16.78 13.40
CA THR A 147 12.66 -16.27 13.05
C THR A 147 13.52 -15.88 14.25
N GLY A 148 12.92 -15.64 15.42
CA GLY A 148 13.61 -15.07 16.58
C GLY A 148 14.11 -16.11 17.56
N MET A 149 15.40 -16.19 17.79
CA MET A 149 16.02 -17.04 18.82
C MET A 149 15.66 -16.70 20.27
N LYS A 150 15.03 -15.54 20.53
CA LYS A 150 14.77 -15.02 21.89
C LYS A 150 13.36 -15.22 22.43
N TYR A 151 12.41 -15.77 21.67
CA TYR A 151 11.02 -15.85 22.12
C TYR A 151 10.60 -17.22 22.67
N GLY A 152 11.53 -18.05 23.07
CA GLY A 152 11.28 -19.27 23.83
C GLY A 152 11.11 -20.53 22.97
N PRO A 153 11.12 -21.71 23.62
CA PRO A 153 11.18 -23.03 22.97
C PRO A 153 9.81 -23.45 22.44
N ARG A 154 9.23 -22.72 21.49
CA ARG A 154 7.96 -23.11 20.86
C ARG A 154 8.13 -23.70 19.46
N VAL A 155 9.28 -23.47 18.85
CA VAL A 155 9.72 -24.17 17.64
C VAL A 155 10.86 -25.07 18.06
N SER A 156 10.84 -26.34 17.65
CA SER A 156 11.94 -27.27 17.90
C SER A 156 13.25 -26.66 17.39
N VAL A 157 14.34 -26.85 18.15
CA VAL A 157 15.66 -26.29 17.81
C VAL A 157 16.15 -26.78 16.45
N ASP A 158 15.61 -27.90 15.98
CA ASP A 158 15.98 -28.57 14.73
C ASP A 158 15.21 -28.06 13.52
N MET A 159 14.20 -27.18 13.69
CA MET A 159 13.44 -26.66 12.55
C MET A 159 14.19 -25.53 11.83
N PRO A 160 14.22 -25.56 10.48
CA PRO A 160 14.92 -24.52 9.72
C PRO A 160 14.24 -23.17 9.92
N ARG A 161 15.03 -22.16 10.27
CA ARG A 161 14.58 -20.78 10.37
C ARG A 161 14.20 -20.27 8.97
N PRO A 162 12.96 -19.77 8.77
CA PRO A 162 12.60 -19.12 7.52
C PRO A 162 13.33 -17.77 7.37
N LYS A 163 13.55 -17.35 6.14
CA LYS A 163 14.02 -16.00 5.82
C LYS A 163 12.92 -14.98 6.07
N HIS A 164 13.28 -13.79 6.55
CA HIS A 164 12.30 -12.77 6.94
C HIS A 164 12.44 -11.48 6.13
N ILE A 165 11.39 -11.15 5.40
CA ILE A 165 11.24 -9.90 4.66
C ILE A 165 10.18 -9.05 5.39
N LEU A 166 10.54 -7.80 5.71
CA LEU A 166 9.63 -6.81 6.28
C LEU A 166 9.32 -5.74 5.24
N ASP A 167 8.11 -5.77 4.69
CA ASP A 167 7.60 -4.67 3.86
C ASP A 167 6.95 -3.60 4.75
N LEU A 168 7.66 -2.51 4.95
CA LEU A 168 7.19 -1.40 5.79
C LEU A 168 6.12 -0.57 5.09
N VAL A 169 6.13 -0.51 3.75
CA VAL A 169 5.38 0.48 2.96
C VAL A 169 5.92 1.88 3.24
N ASP A 170 5.48 2.51 4.34
CA ASP A 170 6.03 3.74 4.92
C ASP A 170 6.79 3.42 6.21
N VAL A 171 7.76 4.26 6.59
CA VAL A 171 8.49 4.09 7.87
C VAL A 171 7.60 4.51 9.04
N ASP A 172 6.95 3.53 9.67
CA ASP A 172 5.97 3.77 10.75
C ASP A 172 6.54 4.58 11.91
N SER A 173 7.78 4.33 12.34
CA SER A 173 8.41 5.06 13.44
C SER A 173 8.54 6.55 13.15
N VAL A 174 8.83 6.94 11.91
CA VAL A 174 8.94 8.34 11.48
C VAL A 174 7.55 8.99 11.41
N LYS A 175 6.55 8.26 10.95
CA LYS A 175 5.15 8.69 10.94
C LYS A 175 4.63 8.96 12.36
N TRP A 176 4.89 8.07 13.31
CA TRP A 176 4.54 8.28 14.71
C TRP A 176 5.31 9.45 15.34
N ALA A 177 6.58 9.66 14.99
CA ALA A 177 7.35 10.82 15.41
C ALA A 177 6.76 12.13 14.90
N SER A 178 6.26 12.14 13.66
CA SER A 178 5.56 13.30 13.07
C SER A 178 4.25 13.60 13.80
N TYR A 179 3.47 12.57 14.16
CA TYR A 179 2.27 12.74 14.99
C TYR A 179 2.60 13.28 16.39
N ALA A 180 3.71 12.85 16.99
CA ALA A 180 4.17 13.39 18.26
C ALA A 180 4.49 14.88 18.18
N LYS A 181 5.15 15.32 17.10
CA LYS A 181 5.46 16.75 16.87
C LYS A 181 4.20 17.60 16.70
N ALA A 182 3.19 17.05 16.01
CA ALA A 182 1.91 17.74 15.75
C ALA A 182 0.92 17.70 16.93
N SER A 183 1.21 16.94 18.00
CA SER A 183 0.29 16.71 19.12
C SER A 183 0.71 17.43 20.39
N ARG A 184 -0.29 17.70 21.28
CA ARG A 184 -0.07 18.21 22.64
C ARG A 184 -0.05 17.06 23.66
N SER A 185 0.55 17.30 24.85
CA SER A 185 0.48 16.37 26.00
C SER A 185 -0.98 16.04 26.36
N PRO A 186 -1.36 14.79 26.73
CA PRO A 186 -0.47 13.63 26.92
C PRO A 186 -0.21 12.80 25.63
N LYS A 187 -0.94 13.02 24.53
CA LYS A 187 -0.79 12.26 23.27
C LYS A 187 0.62 12.32 22.71
N ARG A 188 1.27 13.49 22.81
CA ARG A 188 2.66 13.68 22.38
C ARG A 188 3.60 12.64 22.99
N LEU A 189 3.49 12.38 24.29
CA LEU A 189 4.36 11.42 24.99
C LEU A 189 4.10 9.98 24.51
N ILE A 190 2.82 9.62 24.34
CA ILE A 190 2.42 8.30 23.86
C ILE A 190 2.99 8.05 22.44
N TYR A 191 2.81 9.01 21.53
CA TYR A 191 3.27 8.91 20.15
C TYR A 191 4.81 8.89 20.05
N ALA A 192 5.51 9.72 20.83
CA ALA A 192 6.97 9.71 20.88
C ALA A 192 7.52 8.37 21.42
N THR A 193 6.85 7.81 22.43
CA THR A 193 7.23 6.50 23.00
C THR A 193 7.02 5.38 21.97
N GLU A 194 5.90 5.40 21.27
CA GLU A 194 5.63 4.42 20.20
C GLU A 194 6.65 4.55 19.07
N ALA A 195 6.92 5.75 18.58
CA ALA A 195 7.94 6.01 17.57
C ALA A 195 9.30 5.41 17.94
N LYS A 196 9.75 5.63 19.20
CA LYS A 196 11.02 5.07 19.69
C LYS A 196 11.02 3.53 19.72
N ARG A 197 9.88 2.92 20.08
CA ARG A 197 9.76 1.45 20.17
C ARG A 197 9.68 0.81 18.79
N LEU A 198 8.92 1.42 17.86
CA LEU A 198 8.83 0.95 16.48
C LEU A 198 10.18 1.09 15.77
N ARG A 199 10.91 2.18 15.97
CA ARG A 199 12.25 2.35 15.38
C ARG A 199 13.17 1.19 15.71
N ARG A 200 13.19 0.67 16.96
CA ARG A 200 13.99 -0.50 17.34
C ARG A 200 13.54 -1.78 16.64
N ILE A 201 12.24 -1.90 16.36
CA ILE A 201 11.68 -3.03 15.63
C ILE A 201 12.09 -2.96 14.16
N GLU A 202 11.94 -1.80 13.55
CA GLU A 202 12.26 -1.53 12.15
C GLU A 202 13.77 -1.59 11.87
N ALA A 203 14.59 -1.19 12.83
CA ALA A 203 16.05 -1.24 12.72
C ALA A 203 16.63 -2.66 12.68
N GLY A 204 15.81 -3.69 12.96
CA GLY A 204 16.31 -5.07 12.97
C GLY A 204 17.31 -5.36 14.10
N ASP A 205 17.19 -4.69 15.25
CA ASP A 205 18.12 -4.79 16.40
C ASP A 205 18.35 -6.23 16.91
N ARG A 206 17.68 -7.22 16.34
CA ARG A 206 17.66 -8.61 16.82
C ARG A 206 18.18 -9.61 15.81
N ASP A 207 18.75 -9.17 14.71
CA ASP A 207 19.20 -10.01 13.59
C ASP A 207 18.08 -10.95 13.07
N ASP A 208 16.83 -10.49 13.20
CA ASP A 208 15.65 -11.25 12.82
C ASP A 208 15.04 -10.80 11.48
N LEU A 209 15.72 -9.88 10.79
CA LEU A 209 15.34 -9.38 9.48
C LEU A 209 16.44 -9.70 8.46
N ASP A 210 16.07 -10.33 7.35
CA ASP A 210 16.98 -10.59 6.23
C ASP A 210 16.89 -9.45 5.18
N VAL A 211 15.68 -8.91 4.93
CA VAL A 211 15.42 -7.81 3.98
C VAL A 211 14.37 -6.86 4.53
N VAL A 212 14.55 -5.57 4.29
CA VAL A 212 13.55 -4.52 4.51
C VAL A 212 13.13 -3.95 3.17
N CYS A 213 11.82 -3.85 2.91
CA CYS A 213 11.25 -3.22 1.74
C CYS A 213 10.51 -1.94 2.12
N VAL A 214 10.54 -0.96 1.22
CA VAL A 214 9.83 0.32 1.33
C VAL A 214 9.21 0.70 -0.02
N ILE A 215 8.24 1.62 -0.01
CA ILE A 215 7.44 1.94 -1.21
C ILE A 215 8.16 2.86 -2.20
N SER A 216 9.18 3.60 -1.79
CA SER A 216 9.83 4.61 -2.64
C SER A 216 11.27 4.90 -2.20
N GLU A 217 12.06 5.49 -3.11
CA GLU A 217 13.41 5.98 -2.83
C GLU A 217 13.42 7.02 -1.68
N HIS A 218 12.38 7.83 -1.59
CA HIS A 218 12.23 8.77 -0.48
C HIS A 218 12.14 8.03 0.86
N GLU A 219 11.31 6.99 0.96
CA GLU A 219 11.19 6.19 2.18
C GLU A 219 12.46 5.39 2.47
N ALA A 220 13.20 4.93 1.44
CA ALA A 220 14.50 4.29 1.61
C ALA A 220 15.51 5.25 2.27
N LYS A 221 15.59 6.47 1.75
CA LYS A 221 16.44 7.53 2.33
C LYS A 221 16.03 7.88 3.77
N VAL A 222 14.73 8.03 4.02
CA VAL A 222 14.18 8.27 5.37
C VAL A 222 14.55 7.13 6.32
N TYR A 223 14.46 5.88 5.86
CA TYR A 223 14.83 4.71 6.66
C TYR A 223 16.33 4.73 7.00
N GLN A 224 17.20 4.93 6.02
CA GLN A 224 18.65 4.99 6.23
C GLN A 224 19.05 6.13 7.17
N GLU A 225 18.49 7.32 7.00
CA GLU A 225 18.83 8.49 7.82
C GLU A 225 18.30 8.39 9.26
N GLN A 226 17.11 7.83 9.45
CA GLN A 226 16.39 7.94 10.72
C GLN A 226 16.21 6.63 11.47
N VAL A 227 16.39 5.47 10.83
CA VAL A 227 16.17 4.16 11.44
C VAL A 227 17.45 3.36 11.52
N ASN A 228 18.03 2.94 10.39
CA ASN A 228 19.25 2.15 10.36
C ASN A 228 20.10 2.43 9.11
N PRO A 229 21.22 3.15 9.23
CA PRO A 229 22.07 3.49 8.09
C PRO A 229 22.87 2.29 7.52
N LYS A 230 22.86 1.14 8.19
CA LYS A 230 23.57 -0.06 7.74
C LYS A 230 22.73 -0.96 6.82
N ILE A 231 21.43 -0.76 6.79
CA ILE A 231 20.51 -1.50 5.93
C ILE A 231 20.17 -0.63 4.73
N ASP A 232 20.31 -1.20 3.54
CA ASP A 232 19.83 -0.61 2.31
C ASP A 232 18.45 -1.22 1.98
N PRO A 233 17.35 -0.47 2.19
CA PRO A 233 16.03 -0.99 1.93
C PRO A 233 15.79 -1.19 0.45
N VAL A 234 15.14 -2.28 0.09
CA VAL A 234 14.72 -2.55 -1.28
C VAL A 234 13.47 -1.73 -1.60
N VAL A 235 13.56 -0.94 -2.66
CA VAL A 235 12.39 -0.18 -3.13
C VAL A 235 11.47 -1.09 -3.94
N VAL A 236 10.27 -1.26 -3.43
CA VAL A 236 9.19 -2.03 -4.06
C VAL A 236 8.00 -1.09 -4.18
N GLY A 237 7.83 -0.48 -5.34
CA GLY A 237 6.80 0.54 -5.57
C GLY A 237 5.38 -0.05 -5.63
N ASN A 238 4.40 0.85 -5.71
CA ASN A 238 3.03 0.46 -6.04
C ASN A 238 2.86 0.38 -7.55
N GLY A 239 2.09 -0.61 -7.99
CA GLY A 239 1.62 -0.72 -9.36
C GLY A 239 0.21 -0.19 -9.55
N VAL A 240 -0.21 -0.21 -10.80
CA VAL A 240 -1.60 0.04 -11.22
C VAL A 240 -2.19 -1.24 -11.82
N ASP A 241 -3.45 -1.52 -11.53
CA ASP A 241 -4.19 -2.61 -12.16
C ASP A 241 -4.65 -2.18 -13.55
N MET A 242 -3.86 -2.55 -14.56
CA MET A 242 -4.10 -2.18 -15.95
C MET A 242 -5.36 -2.81 -16.55
N ALA A 243 -5.83 -3.93 -15.98
CA ALA A 243 -7.08 -4.56 -16.38
C ALA A 243 -8.29 -3.84 -15.78
N TYR A 244 -8.17 -3.40 -14.54
CA TYR A 244 -9.20 -2.61 -13.86
C TYR A 244 -9.30 -1.19 -14.46
N PHE A 245 -8.17 -0.50 -14.64
CA PHE A 245 -8.08 0.82 -15.29
C PHE A 245 -7.81 0.65 -16.79
N ALA A 246 -8.80 0.09 -17.50
CA ALA A 246 -8.69 -0.16 -18.93
C ALA A 246 -8.63 1.14 -19.75
N ALA A 247 -7.92 1.10 -20.87
CA ALA A 247 -7.93 2.22 -21.82
C ALA A 247 -9.33 2.42 -22.41
N THR A 248 -9.72 3.66 -22.55
CA THR A 248 -10.96 4.03 -23.24
C THR A 248 -10.71 5.17 -24.24
N PRO A 249 -11.53 5.27 -25.30
CA PRO A 249 -11.44 6.40 -26.21
C PRO A 249 -11.52 7.73 -25.47
N ASP A 250 -10.93 8.76 -26.06
CA ASP A 250 -10.98 10.11 -25.51
C ASP A 250 -12.41 10.65 -25.43
N ALA A 251 -12.69 11.38 -24.34
CA ALA A 251 -14.03 11.89 -24.07
C ALA A 251 -14.42 13.06 -25.00
N ASP A 252 -15.70 13.10 -25.40
CA ASP A 252 -16.24 14.18 -26.24
C ASP A 252 -16.62 15.40 -25.42
N LYS A 253 -16.95 15.24 -24.13
CA LYS A 253 -17.36 16.32 -23.23
C LYS A 253 -16.16 17.13 -22.75
N LYS A 254 -16.29 18.45 -22.66
CA LYS A 254 -15.28 19.31 -22.02
C LYS A 254 -15.41 19.26 -20.49
N MET A 255 -15.20 18.10 -19.92
CA MET A 255 -15.29 17.86 -18.49
C MET A 255 -13.91 17.66 -17.87
N LEU A 256 -13.63 18.42 -16.84
CA LEU A 256 -12.48 18.22 -15.96
C LEU A 256 -12.89 17.34 -14.77
N LEU A 257 -11.97 16.52 -14.28
CA LEU A 257 -12.22 15.66 -13.13
C LEU A 257 -11.07 15.72 -12.13
N PHE A 258 -11.43 15.83 -10.85
CA PHE A 258 -10.55 15.54 -9.73
C PHE A 258 -11.04 14.30 -8.99
N VAL A 259 -10.12 13.38 -8.68
CA VAL A 259 -10.39 12.18 -7.86
C VAL A 259 -9.52 12.20 -6.60
N GLY A 260 -10.14 11.97 -5.42
CA GLY A 260 -9.36 11.83 -4.19
C GLY A 260 -10.19 11.82 -2.92
N VAL A 261 -9.55 11.48 -1.80
CA VAL A 261 -10.17 11.54 -0.47
C VAL A 261 -10.37 13.01 -0.07
N LEU A 262 -11.62 13.42 0.17
CA LEU A 262 -12.02 14.83 0.27
C LEU A 262 -11.98 15.41 1.71
N ASP A 263 -11.44 14.65 2.67
CA ASP A 263 -11.02 15.11 4.00
C ASP A 263 -9.49 15.11 4.17
N TYR A 264 -8.74 14.66 3.16
CA TYR A 264 -7.28 14.71 3.18
C TYR A 264 -6.80 16.12 2.81
N LYS A 265 -6.12 16.78 3.73
CA LYS A 265 -5.74 18.19 3.63
C LYS A 265 -5.13 18.62 2.29
N PRO A 266 -4.12 17.92 1.71
CA PRO A 266 -3.57 18.29 0.41
C PRO A 266 -4.61 18.29 -0.73
N ASN A 267 -5.55 17.36 -0.73
CA ASN A 267 -6.63 17.31 -1.71
C ASN A 267 -7.59 18.48 -1.53
N VAL A 268 -8.02 18.73 -0.28
CA VAL A 268 -8.92 19.84 0.05
C VAL A 268 -8.33 21.18 -0.35
N ASP A 269 -7.08 21.42 0.02
CA ASP A 269 -6.41 22.71 -0.27
C ASP A 269 -6.18 22.88 -1.78
N GLY A 270 -5.78 21.82 -2.49
CA GLY A 270 -5.57 21.84 -3.94
C GLY A 270 -6.85 22.10 -4.74
N VAL A 271 -7.93 21.37 -4.42
CA VAL A 271 -9.23 21.54 -5.10
C VAL A 271 -9.80 22.94 -4.86
N ILE A 272 -9.75 23.43 -3.61
CA ILE A 272 -10.23 24.79 -3.30
C ILE A 272 -9.43 25.86 -4.05
N TRP A 273 -8.11 25.70 -4.10
CA TRP A 273 -7.25 26.61 -4.86
C TRP A 273 -7.62 26.59 -6.35
N PHE A 274 -7.78 25.41 -6.94
CA PHE A 274 -8.14 25.26 -8.35
C PHE A 274 -9.48 25.94 -8.67
N VAL A 275 -10.51 25.65 -7.88
CA VAL A 275 -11.84 26.26 -8.10
C VAL A 275 -11.83 27.77 -7.93
N LYS A 276 -10.98 28.32 -7.04
CA LYS A 276 -10.94 29.78 -6.78
C LYS A 276 -10.00 30.54 -7.70
N GLN A 277 -8.88 29.95 -8.12
CA GLN A 277 -7.83 30.69 -8.83
C GLN A 277 -7.75 30.36 -10.33
N VAL A 278 -8.14 29.12 -10.72
CA VAL A 278 -8.00 28.63 -12.09
C VAL A 278 -9.35 28.55 -12.80
N PHE A 279 -10.30 27.86 -12.21
CA PHE A 279 -11.55 27.48 -12.87
C PHE A 279 -12.39 28.68 -13.38
N PRO A 280 -12.55 29.80 -12.66
CA PRO A 280 -13.30 30.97 -13.16
C PRO A 280 -12.64 31.60 -14.40
N LYS A 281 -11.30 31.66 -14.43
CA LYS A 281 -10.54 32.19 -15.59
C LYS A 281 -10.66 31.24 -16.78
N LEU A 282 -10.66 29.93 -16.55
CA LEU A 282 -10.85 28.94 -17.59
C LEU A 282 -12.27 29.03 -18.19
N ARG A 283 -13.30 29.14 -17.33
CA ARG A 283 -14.70 29.32 -17.81
C ARG A 283 -14.90 30.60 -18.62
N ALA A 284 -14.19 31.67 -18.31
CA ALA A 284 -14.22 32.88 -19.12
C ALA A 284 -13.69 32.63 -20.55
N LYS A 285 -12.74 31.70 -20.76
CA LYS A 285 -12.22 31.29 -22.08
C LYS A 285 -13.00 30.11 -22.70
N SER A 286 -13.61 29.24 -21.87
CA SER A 286 -14.32 28.02 -22.27
C SER A 286 -15.62 27.92 -21.47
N PRO A 287 -16.71 28.61 -21.83
CA PRO A 287 -17.95 28.69 -21.03
C PRO A 287 -18.67 27.35 -20.83
N ASP A 288 -18.42 26.38 -21.71
CA ASP A 288 -18.99 25.03 -21.72
C ASP A 288 -18.24 24.02 -20.85
N VAL A 289 -17.12 24.43 -20.23
CA VAL A 289 -16.34 23.52 -19.36
C VAL A 289 -17.06 23.28 -18.05
N THR A 290 -17.05 22.02 -17.61
CA THR A 290 -17.53 21.60 -16.30
C THR A 290 -16.39 20.96 -15.48
N PHE A 291 -16.53 20.95 -14.15
CA PHE A 291 -15.55 20.36 -13.25
C PHE A 291 -16.25 19.47 -12.22
N GLN A 292 -15.93 18.18 -12.24
CA GLN A 292 -16.43 17.21 -11.26
C GLN A 292 -15.40 16.90 -10.21
N ILE A 293 -15.84 16.80 -8.94
CA ILE A 293 -15.03 16.47 -7.77
C ILE A 293 -15.58 15.17 -7.19
N VAL A 294 -14.82 14.08 -7.37
CA VAL A 294 -15.22 12.73 -6.96
C VAL A 294 -14.31 12.25 -5.81
N GLY A 295 -14.94 11.71 -4.77
CA GLY A 295 -14.22 11.11 -3.66
C GLY A 295 -15.00 11.03 -2.36
N ARG A 296 -14.50 10.21 -1.44
CA ARG A 296 -15.16 9.98 -0.15
C ARG A 296 -14.87 11.07 0.87
N ASN A 297 -15.77 11.19 1.84
CA ASN A 297 -15.67 12.09 2.99
C ASN A 297 -15.52 13.57 2.59
N PRO A 298 -16.40 14.15 1.76
CA PRO A 298 -16.32 15.56 1.45
C PRO A 298 -16.45 16.40 2.74
N THR A 299 -15.54 17.33 2.89
CA THR A 299 -15.65 18.33 3.97
C THR A 299 -16.65 19.42 3.55
N ARG A 300 -17.26 20.12 4.51
CA ARG A 300 -18.16 21.24 4.24
C ARG A 300 -17.55 22.27 3.26
N ARG A 301 -16.24 22.55 3.39
CA ARG A 301 -15.52 23.46 2.47
C ARG A 301 -15.50 22.95 1.02
N ILE A 302 -15.49 21.65 0.81
CA ILE A 302 -15.59 21.04 -0.54
C ILE A 302 -17.04 21.08 -1.01
N GLU A 303 -18.02 20.74 -0.16
CA GLU A 303 -19.45 20.78 -0.51
C GLU A 303 -19.90 22.18 -0.94
N GLU A 304 -19.39 23.23 -0.28
CA GLU A 304 -19.65 24.63 -0.62
C GLU A 304 -19.18 25.01 -2.05
N LEU A 305 -18.25 24.27 -2.65
CA LEU A 305 -17.79 24.50 -4.04
C LEU A 305 -18.87 24.20 -5.09
N ALA A 306 -19.88 23.38 -4.76
CA ALA A 306 -21.01 23.13 -5.65
C ALA A 306 -21.85 24.39 -5.96
N GLN A 307 -21.64 25.49 -5.21
CA GLN A 307 -22.28 26.78 -5.50
C GLN A 307 -21.58 27.55 -6.64
N VAL A 308 -20.40 27.12 -7.06
CA VAL A 308 -19.67 27.72 -8.18
C VAL A 308 -20.23 27.16 -9.49
N ASP A 309 -20.65 28.03 -10.38
CA ASP A 309 -21.23 27.63 -11.67
C ASP A 309 -20.24 26.73 -12.46
N GLY A 310 -20.75 25.59 -12.94
CA GLY A 310 -19.99 24.57 -13.65
C GLY A 310 -19.18 23.62 -12.75
N VAL A 311 -19.27 23.74 -11.42
CA VAL A 311 -18.63 22.81 -10.48
C VAL A 311 -19.67 21.86 -9.89
N GLU A 312 -19.39 20.56 -9.94
CA GLU A 312 -20.20 19.51 -9.35
C GLU A 312 -19.39 18.73 -8.30
N VAL A 313 -19.89 18.67 -7.08
CA VAL A 313 -19.34 17.84 -6.00
C VAL A 313 -20.13 16.54 -5.94
N VAL A 314 -19.63 15.51 -6.61
CA VAL A 314 -20.28 14.19 -6.71
C VAL A 314 -20.18 13.43 -5.39
N GLY A 315 -19.06 13.57 -4.68
CA GLY A 315 -18.81 12.85 -3.44
C GLY A 315 -18.37 11.40 -3.67
N SER A 316 -18.79 10.49 -2.76
CA SER A 316 -18.40 9.08 -2.80
C SER A 316 -19.16 8.30 -3.86
N VAL A 317 -18.44 7.53 -4.65
CA VAL A 317 -19.01 6.67 -5.70
C VAL A 317 -18.57 5.22 -5.53
N PRO A 318 -19.39 4.25 -5.97
CA PRO A 318 -19.00 2.82 -5.92
C PRO A 318 -17.82 2.51 -6.86
N ASP A 319 -17.78 3.16 -8.02
CA ASP A 319 -16.75 2.97 -9.05
C ASP A 319 -16.37 4.32 -9.67
N VAL A 320 -15.08 4.65 -9.56
CA VAL A 320 -14.54 5.91 -10.09
C VAL A 320 -14.30 5.87 -11.59
N ARG A 321 -14.25 4.67 -12.19
CA ARG A 321 -13.90 4.50 -13.61
C ARG A 321 -14.88 5.18 -14.55
N ALA A 322 -16.18 5.15 -14.26
CA ALA A 322 -17.17 5.82 -15.08
C ALA A 322 -16.85 7.32 -15.24
N TYR A 323 -16.42 7.96 -14.15
CA TYR A 323 -16.03 9.38 -14.16
C TYR A 323 -14.70 9.61 -14.88
N LEU A 324 -13.72 8.70 -14.67
CA LEU A 324 -12.44 8.77 -15.40
C LEU A 324 -12.66 8.66 -16.90
N TYR A 325 -13.55 7.76 -17.34
CA TYR A 325 -13.84 7.54 -18.77
C TYR A 325 -14.60 8.70 -19.42
N ASP A 326 -15.42 9.42 -18.68
CA ASP A 326 -16.17 10.58 -19.17
C ASP A 326 -15.36 11.88 -19.18
N ALA A 327 -14.23 11.92 -18.47
CA ALA A 327 -13.41 13.13 -18.35
C ALA A 327 -12.53 13.38 -19.58
N ALA A 328 -12.50 14.60 -20.07
CA ALA A 328 -11.54 15.03 -21.09
C ALA A 328 -10.14 15.19 -20.50
N VAL A 329 -10.05 15.81 -19.32
CA VAL A 329 -8.77 16.03 -18.62
C VAL A 329 -8.93 15.78 -17.14
N ILE A 330 -7.97 15.06 -16.57
CA ILE A 330 -7.87 14.87 -15.12
C ILE A 330 -6.96 15.96 -14.55
N VAL A 331 -7.38 16.57 -13.45
CA VAL A 331 -6.57 17.61 -12.78
C VAL A 331 -6.06 17.14 -11.42
N ALA A 332 -4.78 17.34 -11.17
CA ALA A 332 -4.12 17.01 -9.89
C ALA A 332 -3.43 18.28 -9.31
N PRO A 333 -4.19 19.28 -8.83
CA PRO A 333 -3.68 20.59 -8.42
C PRO A 333 -3.13 20.58 -6.98
N LEU A 334 -2.30 19.60 -6.63
CA LEU A 334 -1.81 19.38 -5.28
C LEU A 334 -0.63 20.30 -4.99
N ARG A 335 -0.85 21.36 -4.23
CA ARG A 335 0.21 22.31 -3.83
C ARG A 335 1.17 21.74 -2.79
N ILE A 336 0.73 20.74 -2.06
CA ILE A 336 1.52 19.98 -1.09
C ILE A 336 1.34 18.51 -1.45
N ALA A 337 2.31 17.93 -2.12
CA ALA A 337 2.32 16.51 -2.46
C ALA A 337 3.71 15.93 -2.14
N ARG A 338 3.76 14.65 -1.80
CA ARG A 338 4.99 13.89 -1.62
C ARG A 338 4.77 12.48 -2.14
N GLY A 339 5.79 11.94 -2.80
CA GLY A 339 5.75 10.59 -3.35
C GLY A 339 4.76 10.42 -4.50
N VAL A 340 4.63 9.18 -4.96
CA VAL A 340 3.81 8.80 -6.12
C VAL A 340 2.32 9.04 -5.84
N GLN A 341 1.66 9.73 -6.75
CA GLN A 341 0.23 10.04 -6.66
C GLN A 341 -0.59 8.99 -7.44
N ASN A 342 -1.13 7.99 -6.76
CA ASN A 342 -1.90 6.90 -7.39
C ASN A 342 -3.01 7.41 -8.33
N LYS A 343 -3.72 8.49 -7.94
CA LYS A 343 -4.77 9.09 -8.79
C LYS A 343 -4.26 9.56 -10.16
N VAL A 344 -3.01 9.99 -10.25
CA VAL A 344 -2.37 10.37 -11.51
C VAL A 344 -2.06 9.13 -12.32
N LEU A 345 -1.47 8.10 -11.70
CA LEU A 345 -1.17 6.82 -12.35
C LEU A 345 -2.45 6.13 -12.85
N GLU A 346 -3.53 6.11 -12.05
CA GLU A 346 -4.82 5.54 -12.38
C GLU A 346 -5.48 6.25 -13.58
N ALA A 347 -5.40 7.58 -13.61
CA ALA A 347 -5.90 8.39 -14.72
C ALA A 347 -5.11 8.14 -16.01
N MET A 348 -3.77 8.12 -15.92
CA MET A 348 -2.89 7.80 -17.06
C MET A 348 -3.14 6.36 -17.56
N ALA A 349 -3.37 5.41 -16.66
CA ALA A 349 -3.73 4.03 -17.00
C ALA A 349 -5.06 3.96 -17.78
N CYS A 350 -6.04 4.81 -17.49
CA CYS A 350 -7.27 4.95 -18.28
C CYS A 350 -7.05 5.67 -19.62
N GLN A 351 -5.81 5.96 -20.00
CA GLN A 351 -5.47 6.74 -21.21
C GLN A 351 -6.02 8.18 -21.14
N ARG A 352 -6.14 8.75 -19.93
CA ARG A 352 -6.57 10.13 -19.75
C ARG A 352 -5.38 11.08 -19.66
N THR A 353 -5.50 12.21 -20.32
CA THR A 353 -4.54 13.31 -20.16
C THR A 353 -4.67 13.89 -18.77
N VAL A 354 -3.53 14.01 -18.09
CA VAL A 354 -3.46 14.58 -16.75
C VAL A 354 -2.73 15.92 -16.81
N VAL A 355 -3.33 16.94 -16.18
CA VAL A 355 -2.61 18.17 -15.81
C VAL A 355 -2.34 18.12 -14.32
N ALA A 356 -1.08 18.18 -13.93
CA ALA A 356 -0.62 18.05 -12.55
C ALA A 356 0.20 19.27 -12.12
N SER A 357 0.16 19.60 -10.83
CA SER A 357 1.15 20.51 -10.25
C SER A 357 2.52 19.85 -10.21
N PRO A 358 3.63 20.63 -10.12
CA PRO A 358 4.99 20.08 -10.00
C PRO A 358 5.10 19.03 -8.88
N GLY A 359 4.56 19.33 -7.69
CA GLY A 359 4.60 18.39 -6.57
C GLY A 359 3.78 17.11 -6.79
N ALA A 360 2.70 17.17 -7.59
CA ALA A 360 1.92 15.97 -7.92
C ALA A 360 2.59 15.10 -8.98
N ALA A 361 3.45 15.67 -9.82
CA ALA A 361 4.21 14.98 -10.86
C ALA A 361 5.57 14.46 -10.37
N GLU A 362 6.17 15.09 -9.35
CA GLU A 362 7.56 14.85 -8.88
C GLU A 362 7.88 13.38 -8.61
N GLY A 363 6.94 12.61 -8.08
CA GLY A 363 7.17 11.20 -7.75
C GLY A 363 6.91 10.23 -8.91
N ILE A 364 6.61 10.73 -10.11
CA ILE A 364 6.20 9.91 -11.25
C ILE A 364 7.30 9.95 -12.32
N ASP A 365 7.80 8.77 -12.72
CA ASP A 365 8.74 8.62 -13.83
C ASP A 365 8.00 8.85 -15.17
N ALA A 366 7.76 10.13 -15.48
CA ALA A 366 7.05 10.57 -16.67
C ALA A 366 7.52 11.95 -17.11
N ASP A 367 7.66 12.15 -18.44
CA ASP A 367 8.14 13.39 -19.02
C ASP A 367 7.00 14.39 -19.20
N ALA A 368 7.18 15.60 -18.68
CA ALA A 368 6.23 16.70 -18.86
C ALA A 368 6.08 17.09 -20.33
N GLY A 369 4.85 17.31 -20.77
CA GLY A 369 4.51 17.61 -22.16
C GLY A 369 4.41 16.39 -23.08
N VAL A 370 4.88 15.21 -22.65
CA VAL A 370 4.82 13.94 -23.40
C VAL A 370 3.84 12.97 -22.78
N HIS A 371 4.00 12.64 -21.50
CA HIS A 371 3.20 11.64 -20.79
C HIS A 371 2.11 12.25 -19.91
N LEU A 372 2.33 13.47 -19.45
CA LEU A 372 1.40 14.30 -18.69
C LEU A 372 1.76 15.78 -18.90
N VAL A 373 0.91 16.69 -18.47
CA VAL A 373 1.20 18.14 -18.50
C VAL A 373 1.45 18.64 -17.09
N VAL A 374 2.46 19.50 -16.92
CA VAL A 374 2.77 20.12 -15.63
C VAL A 374 2.47 21.62 -15.69
N ALA A 375 1.68 22.10 -14.73
CA ALA A 375 1.37 23.53 -14.59
C ALA A 375 1.45 23.93 -13.11
N ASP A 376 1.99 25.11 -12.83
CA ASP A 376 2.16 25.64 -11.45
C ASP A 376 1.28 26.85 -11.21
N GLU A 377 1.52 27.94 -11.95
CA GLU A 377 0.80 29.18 -11.78
C GLU A 377 -0.62 29.12 -12.40
N PRO A 378 -1.61 29.85 -11.88
CA PRO A 378 -2.99 29.82 -12.36
C PRO A 378 -3.12 30.07 -13.87
N GLU A 379 -2.34 30.99 -14.42
CA GLU A 379 -2.35 31.32 -15.84
C GLU A 379 -1.88 30.15 -16.69
N ALA A 380 -0.80 29.46 -16.30
CA ALA A 380 -0.31 28.27 -16.98
C ALA A 380 -1.35 27.13 -16.98
N TRP A 381 -2.04 26.92 -15.84
CA TRP A 381 -3.17 25.97 -15.76
C TRP A 381 -4.26 26.32 -16.74
N VAL A 382 -4.64 27.59 -16.81
CA VAL A 382 -5.72 28.05 -17.71
C VAL A 382 -5.33 27.83 -19.17
N ASP A 383 -4.11 28.20 -19.56
CA ASP A 383 -3.66 28.10 -20.95
C ASP A 383 -3.51 26.64 -21.38
N GLU A 384 -2.94 25.78 -20.55
CA GLU A 384 -2.81 24.34 -20.83
C GLU A 384 -4.18 23.66 -20.92
N LEU A 385 -5.08 23.90 -19.96
CA LEU A 385 -6.41 23.32 -19.97
C LEU A 385 -7.24 23.80 -21.15
N HIS A 386 -7.21 25.11 -21.45
CA HIS A 386 -7.90 25.66 -22.61
C HIS A 386 -7.38 25.04 -23.93
N GLY A 387 -6.05 24.92 -24.08
CA GLY A 387 -5.44 24.25 -25.22
C GLY A 387 -5.88 22.80 -25.36
N LEU A 388 -5.78 22.01 -24.28
CA LEU A 388 -6.16 20.59 -24.29
C LEU A 388 -7.67 20.36 -24.55
N LEU A 389 -8.55 21.23 -24.06
CA LEU A 389 -9.98 21.13 -24.29
C LEU A 389 -10.37 21.42 -25.75
N ASN A 390 -9.56 22.15 -26.48
CA ASN A 390 -9.81 22.51 -27.89
C ASN A 390 -8.93 21.75 -28.88
N ASP A 391 -7.88 21.06 -28.43
CA ASP A 391 -7.00 20.22 -29.24
C ASP A 391 -7.12 18.75 -28.80
N ARG A 392 -8.08 18.05 -29.42
CA ARG A 392 -8.34 16.64 -29.15
C ARG A 392 -7.16 15.75 -29.55
N GLU A 393 -6.48 16.09 -30.63
CA GLU A 393 -5.34 15.31 -31.14
C GLU A 393 -4.20 15.31 -30.13
N ARG A 394 -3.78 16.52 -29.67
CA ARG A 394 -2.77 16.67 -28.62
C ARG A 394 -3.16 15.95 -27.34
N ARG A 395 -4.41 16.11 -26.92
CA ARG A 395 -4.96 15.47 -25.70
C ARG A 395 -4.89 13.94 -25.80
N THR A 396 -5.33 13.38 -26.92
CA THR A 396 -5.29 11.93 -27.16
C THR A 396 -3.86 11.40 -27.22
N ALA A 397 -2.95 12.11 -27.88
CA ALA A 397 -1.54 11.73 -27.99
C ALA A 397 -0.87 11.62 -26.60
N ILE A 398 -1.08 12.63 -25.74
CA ILE A 398 -0.56 12.62 -24.36
C ILE A 398 -1.16 11.47 -23.55
N GLY A 399 -2.47 11.22 -23.68
CA GLY A 399 -3.14 10.12 -22.99
C GLY A 399 -2.59 8.74 -23.41
N ILE A 400 -2.35 8.51 -24.69
CA ILE A 400 -1.75 7.28 -25.22
C ILE A 400 -0.33 7.11 -24.68
N ALA A 401 0.51 8.14 -24.78
CA ALA A 401 1.89 8.11 -24.30
C ALA A 401 1.94 7.89 -22.78
N GLY A 402 1.06 8.58 -22.04
CA GLY A 402 0.92 8.42 -20.61
C GLY A 402 0.59 6.98 -20.21
N ARG A 403 -0.41 6.35 -20.87
CA ARG A 403 -0.73 4.94 -20.62
C ARG A 403 0.43 4.01 -20.91
N ALA A 404 1.10 4.17 -22.06
CA ALA A 404 2.26 3.35 -22.41
C ALA A 404 3.36 3.42 -21.33
N ARG A 405 3.60 4.62 -20.77
CA ARG A 405 4.54 4.81 -19.66
C ARG A 405 4.11 4.06 -18.39
N ILE A 406 2.80 4.06 -18.07
CA ILE A 406 2.28 3.31 -16.91
C ILE A 406 2.41 1.80 -17.15
N GLU A 407 2.11 1.31 -18.33
CA GLU A 407 2.28 -0.11 -18.69
C GLU A 407 3.74 -0.56 -18.56
N GLU A 408 4.68 0.27 -18.98
CA GLU A 408 6.12 -0.03 -18.89
C GLU A 408 6.61 -0.03 -17.45
N ARG A 409 6.29 1.02 -16.68
CA ARG A 409 6.95 1.32 -15.40
C ARG A 409 6.12 0.95 -14.17
N TYR A 410 4.81 1.05 -14.24
CA TYR A 410 3.93 1.02 -13.06
C TYR A 410 2.95 -0.16 -13.05
N ASN A 411 3.09 -1.18 -13.90
CA ASN A 411 2.32 -2.41 -13.73
C ASN A 411 2.83 -3.18 -12.48
N TRP A 412 1.93 -3.91 -11.82
CA TRP A 412 2.27 -4.65 -10.60
C TRP A 412 3.40 -5.66 -10.78
N ALA A 413 3.45 -6.33 -11.93
CA ALA A 413 4.50 -7.31 -12.18
C ALA A 413 5.90 -6.66 -12.23
N THR A 414 6.02 -5.49 -12.87
CA THR A 414 7.27 -4.73 -12.91
C THR A 414 7.66 -4.21 -11.52
N GLN A 415 6.70 -3.65 -10.77
CA GLN A 415 6.95 -3.09 -9.45
C GLN A 415 7.32 -4.15 -8.39
N LEU A 416 6.88 -5.39 -8.56
CA LEU A 416 7.17 -6.49 -7.63
C LEU A 416 8.42 -7.31 -7.98
N LYS A 417 9.04 -7.11 -9.15
CA LYS A 417 10.30 -7.78 -9.51
C LYS A 417 11.42 -7.61 -8.48
N PRO A 418 11.66 -6.41 -7.88
CA PRO A 418 12.69 -6.28 -6.86
C PRO A 418 12.44 -7.16 -5.63
N LEU A 419 11.18 -7.34 -5.22
CA LEU A 419 10.82 -8.26 -4.13
C LEU A 419 11.09 -9.71 -4.52
N GLU A 420 10.70 -10.13 -5.71
CA GLU A 420 10.95 -11.47 -6.25
C GLU A 420 12.45 -11.79 -6.26
N ALA A 421 13.27 -10.89 -6.80
CA ALA A 421 14.73 -11.06 -6.83
C ALA A 421 15.33 -11.23 -5.43
N GLN A 422 14.81 -10.51 -4.41
CA GLN A 422 15.25 -10.70 -3.04
C GLN A 422 14.85 -12.07 -2.48
N ILE A 423 13.64 -12.53 -2.75
CA ILE A 423 13.18 -13.86 -2.32
C ILE A 423 14.07 -14.94 -2.94
N GLU A 424 14.32 -14.88 -4.24
CA GLU A 424 15.18 -15.82 -4.95
C GLU A 424 16.61 -15.84 -4.37
N ALA A 425 17.22 -14.68 -4.19
CA ALA A 425 18.55 -14.57 -3.59
C ALA A 425 18.63 -15.12 -2.15
N LEU A 426 17.56 -15.00 -1.37
CA LEU A 426 17.49 -15.56 -0.03
C LEU A 426 17.35 -17.10 -0.05
N LEU A 427 16.62 -17.64 -1.02
CA LEU A 427 16.41 -19.08 -1.19
C LEU A 427 17.70 -19.76 -1.71
N GLU A 428 18.42 -19.17 -2.64
CA GLU A 428 19.71 -19.66 -3.14
C GLU A 428 20.76 -19.75 -2.03
N ARG A 429 20.85 -18.73 -1.15
CA ARG A 429 21.75 -18.74 0.01
C ARG A 429 21.42 -19.85 1.02
N LYS A 430 20.20 -20.37 1.03
CA LYS A 430 19.79 -21.49 1.89
C LYS A 430 20.32 -22.84 1.37
N VAL A 431 20.52 -22.96 0.05
CA VAL A 431 20.96 -24.19 -0.62
C VAL A 431 22.50 -24.34 -0.61
N ALA A 432 23.25 -23.25 -0.52
CA ALA A 432 24.72 -23.30 -0.47
C ALA A 432 25.20 -23.97 0.85
N PRO A 433 25.95 -25.12 0.80
CA PRO A 433 26.45 -25.77 1.99
C PRO A 433 27.40 -24.82 2.74
N ALA A 434 27.28 -24.78 4.04
CA ALA A 434 28.24 -24.08 4.90
C ALA A 434 29.67 -24.55 4.53
N SER A 435 30.48 -23.62 4.05
CA SER A 435 31.88 -23.87 3.73
C SER A 435 32.57 -24.50 4.94
N THR A 436 33.01 -25.75 4.77
CA THR A 436 33.80 -26.49 5.76
C THR A 436 34.99 -25.61 6.17
N PRO A 437 35.27 -25.39 7.46
CA PRO A 437 36.44 -24.64 7.86
C PRO A 437 37.68 -25.41 7.37
N VAL A 438 38.52 -24.74 6.59
CA VAL A 438 39.83 -25.24 6.18
C VAL A 438 40.63 -25.46 7.46
N THR A 439 40.78 -26.71 7.88
CA THR A 439 41.74 -27.10 8.90
C THR A 439 43.12 -26.86 8.33
N SER A 440 43.77 -25.76 8.74
CA SER A 440 45.22 -25.58 8.56
C SER A 440 45.94 -26.62 9.39
N GLN A 441 46.45 -27.65 8.74
CA GLN A 441 47.52 -28.43 9.30
C GLN A 441 48.84 -27.63 9.10
N ALA A 442 49.44 -27.23 10.20
CA ALA A 442 50.82 -26.86 10.30
C ALA A 442 51.56 -27.98 10.98
#